data_40e11b443214da003ad1cd1f794b48b2
#
_entry.id   40e11b443214da003ad1cd1f794b48b2
#
_cell.length_a   1.000
_cell.length_b   1.000
_cell.length_c   1.000
_cell.angle_alpha   90.00
_cell.angle_beta   90.00
_cell.angle_gamma   90.00
#
_symmetry.space_group_name_H-M   'P 1'
#
loop_
_entity.id
_entity.type
_entity.pdbx_description
1 polymer ?
#
loop_
_entity_poly.entity_id
_entity_poly.type
_entity_poly.pdbx_seq_one_letter_code
_entity_poly.pdbx_strand_id
1 'polypeptide(L)'
;MAAEYSAIAAQSVAVDENILFNNGCRACRKGFIQHRDDSGIFFLKGSSNGCRAAYRVAFNGNIAIATGGTVEPISVALTINGEALGNATATVTPAAIGSFFNVSVTTFIDIPCGCCVTVSVENVSATTAIDVTNANIVFERVC
;
A
#
# COMPACT_ATOMS: atom_id res chain seq x y z
N MET A 1 12.40 -4.88 -13.73
CA MET A 1 10.96 -4.74 -13.92
C MET A 1 10.37 -4.00 -12.76
N ALA A 2 9.67 -2.92 -13.01
CA ALA A 2 9.14 -2.06 -11.96
C ALA A 2 7.80 -1.46 -12.40
N ALA A 3 7.02 -0.99 -11.44
CA ALA A 3 5.78 -0.26 -11.67
C ALA A 3 5.53 0.71 -10.54
N GLU A 4 4.98 1.87 -10.87
CA GLU A 4 4.58 2.87 -9.89
C GLU A 4 3.12 3.26 -10.13
N TYR A 5 2.38 3.34 -9.05
CA TYR A 5 0.99 3.80 -9.05
C TYR A 5 0.85 4.91 -8.02
N SER A 6 -0.06 5.84 -8.26
CA SER A 6 -0.22 6.98 -7.36
C SER A 6 -1.68 7.35 -7.16
N ALA A 7 -1.92 8.07 -6.06
CA ALA A 7 -3.20 8.69 -5.74
C ALA A 7 -2.90 10.06 -5.12
N ILE A 8 -3.01 11.10 -5.93
CA ILE A 8 -2.62 12.45 -5.51
C ILE A 8 -3.74 13.11 -4.71
N ALA A 9 -4.98 12.96 -5.16
CA ALA A 9 -6.14 13.57 -4.53
C ALA A 9 -6.41 12.99 -3.14
N ALA A 10 -6.94 13.80 -2.25
CA ALA A 10 -7.33 13.38 -0.92
C ALA A 10 -8.42 12.30 -0.99
N GLN A 11 -8.28 11.27 -0.17
CA GLN A 11 -9.26 10.21 -0.01
C GLN A 11 -9.41 9.85 1.46
N SER A 12 -10.61 9.46 1.86
CA SER A 12 -10.88 8.96 3.19
C SER A 12 -10.90 7.43 3.16
N VAL A 13 -10.17 6.81 4.06
CA VAL A 13 -10.01 5.35 4.14
C VAL A 13 -10.49 4.90 5.50
N ALA A 14 -11.57 4.12 5.55
CA ALA A 14 -12.09 3.57 6.79
C ALA A 14 -11.15 2.51 7.35
N VAL A 15 -11.34 2.17 8.63
CA VAL A 15 -10.59 1.09 9.29
C VAL A 15 -10.80 -0.21 8.53
N ASP A 16 -9.72 -0.96 8.34
CA ASP A 16 -9.68 -2.23 7.61
C ASP A 16 -9.97 -2.11 6.11
N GLU A 17 -9.97 -0.90 5.57
CA GLU A 17 -10.05 -0.68 4.13
C GLU A 17 -8.71 -0.30 3.52
N ASN A 18 -8.61 -0.43 2.21
CA ASN A 18 -7.40 -0.18 1.46
C ASN A 18 -7.37 1.24 0.89
N ILE A 19 -6.17 1.80 0.79
CA ILE A 19 -5.93 3.02 0.03
C ILE A 19 -6.10 2.69 -1.46
N LEU A 20 -6.87 3.52 -2.16
CA LEU A 20 -7.12 3.35 -3.59
C LEU A 20 -6.08 4.10 -4.40
N PHE A 21 -5.66 3.53 -5.52
CA PHE A 21 -4.72 4.16 -6.45
C PHE A 21 -5.39 4.28 -7.80
N ASN A 22 -5.61 5.51 -8.25
CA ASN A 22 -6.39 5.79 -9.46
C ASN A 22 -5.56 6.38 -10.60
N ASN A 23 -4.31 6.71 -10.38
CA ASN A 23 -3.43 7.19 -11.43
C ASN A 23 -2.67 6.03 -12.07
N GLY A 24 -2.56 6.11 -13.38
CA GLY A 24 -2.02 5.03 -14.18
C GLY A 24 -0.59 4.64 -13.87
N CYS A 25 -0.23 3.50 -14.38
CA CYS A 25 1.04 2.87 -14.17
C CYS A 25 2.18 3.57 -14.89
N ARG A 26 3.26 3.85 -14.17
CA ARG A 26 4.53 4.28 -14.76
C ARG A 26 5.49 3.09 -14.79
N ALA A 27 6.30 3.03 -15.85
CA ALA A 27 7.30 1.98 -16.02
C ALA A 27 6.74 0.56 -16.03
N CYS A 28 5.48 0.39 -16.40
CA CYS A 28 4.82 -0.90 -16.37
C CYS A 28 5.24 -1.83 -17.49
N ARG A 29 5.50 -3.09 -17.14
CA ARG A 29 5.52 -4.20 -18.08
C ARG A 29 4.39 -5.15 -17.77
N LYS A 30 3.68 -5.55 -18.80
CA LYS A 30 2.56 -6.49 -18.67
C LYS A 30 3.04 -7.84 -18.12
N GLY A 31 2.26 -8.42 -17.24
CA GLY A 31 2.34 -9.82 -16.88
C GLY A 31 2.83 -10.11 -15.47
N PHE A 32 3.64 -9.28 -14.84
CA PHE A 32 4.17 -9.57 -13.50
C PHE A 32 3.53 -8.76 -12.38
N ILE A 33 3.17 -7.52 -12.68
CA ILE A 33 2.49 -6.63 -11.74
C ILE A 33 1.19 -6.20 -12.40
N GLN A 34 0.07 -6.48 -11.76
CA GLN A 34 -1.24 -6.10 -12.24
C GLN A 34 -1.97 -5.30 -11.17
N HIS A 35 -2.64 -4.25 -11.58
CA HIS A 35 -3.46 -3.43 -10.72
C HIS A 35 -4.90 -3.52 -11.20
N ARG A 36 -5.81 -3.78 -10.28
CA ARG A 36 -7.23 -3.69 -10.55
C ARG A 36 -7.63 -2.22 -10.54
N ASP A 37 -8.17 -1.73 -11.65
CA ASP A 37 -8.53 -0.32 -11.82
C ASP A 37 -9.41 0.18 -10.68
N ASP A 38 -9.10 1.40 -10.22
CA ASP A 38 -9.81 2.08 -9.14
C ASP A 38 -9.90 1.27 -7.84
N SER A 39 -8.91 0.43 -7.59
CA SER A 39 -8.83 -0.34 -6.36
C SER A 39 -7.49 -0.13 -5.65
N GLY A 40 -7.39 -0.66 -4.44
CA GLY A 40 -6.12 -0.73 -3.71
C GLY A 40 -5.41 -2.07 -3.83
N ILE A 41 -5.84 -2.93 -4.74
CA ILE A 41 -5.33 -4.31 -4.82
C ILE A 41 -4.39 -4.45 -6.01
N PHE A 42 -3.19 -4.96 -5.71
CA PHE A 42 -2.16 -5.27 -6.69
C PHE A 42 -1.88 -6.77 -6.68
N PHE A 43 -1.70 -7.32 -7.85
CA PHE A 43 -1.31 -8.73 -8.02
C PHE A 43 0.15 -8.80 -8.44
N LEU A 44 0.96 -9.49 -7.65
CA LEU A 44 2.35 -9.77 -7.98
C LEU A 44 2.47 -11.24 -8.37
N LYS A 45 3.06 -11.47 -9.52
CA LYS A 45 3.24 -12.84 -10.04
C LYS A 45 4.67 -13.31 -9.83
N GLY A 46 4.79 -14.58 -9.50
CA GLY A 46 6.06 -15.27 -9.45
C GLY A 46 6.58 -15.62 -10.85
N SER A 47 7.76 -16.22 -10.90
CA SER A 47 8.34 -16.69 -12.15
C SER A 47 7.61 -17.94 -12.65
N SER A 48 7.40 -18.03 -13.97
CA SER A 48 6.85 -19.22 -14.61
C SER A 48 7.87 -20.38 -14.70
N ASN A 49 9.14 -20.10 -14.43
CA ASN A 49 10.22 -21.08 -14.61
C ASN A 49 10.60 -21.83 -13.33
N GLY A 50 9.67 -21.95 -12.38
CA GLY A 50 9.89 -22.67 -11.14
C GLY A 50 10.80 -21.98 -10.14
N CYS A 51 11.17 -20.73 -10.38
CA CYS A 51 11.99 -19.94 -9.47
C CYS A 51 11.12 -19.00 -8.63
N ARG A 52 11.52 -18.81 -7.39
CA ARG A 52 10.92 -17.78 -6.54
C ARG A 52 11.18 -16.40 -7.14
N ALA A 53 10.24 -15.51 -6.97
CA ALA A 53 10.42 -14.11 -7.30
C ALA A 53 10.41 -13.28 -6.02
N ALA A 54 11.20 -12.22 -6.00
CA ALA A 54 11.20 -11.27 -4.90
C ALA A 54 10.95 -9.87 -5.43
N TYR A 55 10.12 -9.14 -4.74
CA TYR A 55 9.78 -7.75 -5.06
C TYR A 55 10.11 -6.85 -3.89
N ARG A 56 10.66 -5.69 -4.20
CA ARG A 56 10.72 -4.59 -3.26
C ARG A 56 9.47 -3.74 -3.44
N VAL A 57 8.74 -3.53 -2.37
CA VAL A 57 7.52 -2.73 -2.36
C VAL A 57 7.72 -1.55 -1.43
N ALA A 58 7.52 -0.34 -1.95
CA ALA A 58 7.67 0.89 -1.19
C ALA A 58 6.39 1.72 -1.31
N PHE A 59 5.81 2.06 -0.18
CA PHE A 59 4.68 2.96 -0.08
C PHE A 59 5.11 4.27 0.57
N ASN A 60 4.61 5.38 0.04
CA ASN A 60 4.81 6.71 0.61
C ASN A 60 3.52 7.50 0.48
N GLY A 61 3.16 8.23 1.51
CA GLY A 61 1.97 9.08 1.48
C GLY A 61 1.86 9.95 2.71
N ASN A 62 0.92 10.89 2.66
CA ASN A 62 0.59 11.73 3.81
C ASN A 62 -0.73 11.26 4.40
N ILE A 63 -0.75 11.04 5.71
CA ILE A 63 -1.94 10.57 6.41
C ILE A 63 -2.31 11.53 7.53
N ALA A 64 -3.61 11.64 7.78
CA ALA A 64 -4.17 12.44 8.86
C ALA A 64 -5.40 11.73 9.44
N ILE A 65 -5.81 12.14 10.62
CA ILE A 65 -7.08 11.70 11.19
C ILE A 65 -8.22 12.34 10.40
N ALA A 66 -9.15 11.53 9.89
CA ALA A 66 -10.28 12.03 9.12
C ALA A 66 -11.25 12.83 9.99
N THR A 67 -12.02 13.71 9.36
CA THR A 67 -13.06 14.49 10.02
C THR A 67 -14.04 13.57 10.75
N GLY A 68 -14.33 13.87 11.99
CA GLY A 68 -15.18 13.03 12.84
C GLY A 68 -14.44 11.93 13.58
N GLY A 69 -13.14 11.79 13.36
CA GLY A 69 -12.31 10.83 14.07
C GLY A 69 -11.89 11.30 15.45
N THR A 70 -11.25 10.41 16.19
CA THR A 70 -10.72 10.68 17.52
C THR A 70 -9.20 10.85 17.43
N VAL A 71 -8.64 11.76 18.22
CA VAL A 71 -7.18 11.94 18.31
C VAL A 71 -6.59 10.69 18.97
N GLU A 72 -5.94 9.86 18.15
CA GLU A 72 -5.33 8.59 18.56
C GLU A 72 -4.23 8.22 17.55
N PRO A 73 -3.38 7.24 17.87
CA PRO A 73 -2.43 6.74 16.88
C PRO A 73 -3.15 6.19 15.65
N ILE A 74 -2.64 6.56 14.47
CA ILE A 74 -3.14 6.04 13.19
C ILE A 74 -2.02 5.28 12.49
N SER A 75 -2.38 4.22 11.79
CA SER A 75 -1.43 3.31 11.20
C SER A 75 -1.86 2.85 9.81
N VAL A 76 -0.89 2.69 8.94
CA VAL A 76 -1.06 2.01 7.66
C VAL A 76 -0.06 0.87 7.56
N ALA A 77 -0.43 -0.19 6.88
CA ALA A 77 0.43 -1.34 6.69
C ALA A 77 0.30 -1.89 5.27
N LEU A 78 1.42 -2.40 4.75
CA LEU A 78 1.36 -3.25 3.57
C LEU A 78 0.78 -4.60 3.96
N THR A 79 -0.08 -5.14 3.12
CA THR A 79 -0.69 -6.45 3.34
C THR A 79 -0.29 -7.44 2.25
N ILE A 80 -0.22 -8.71 2.61
CA ILE A 80 -0.09 -9.81 1.66
C ILE A 80 -1.31 -10.70 1.84
N ASN A 81 -2.08 -10.88 0.76
CA ASN A 81 -3.32 -11.67 0.77
C ASN A 81 -4.29 -11.21 1.86
N GLY A 82 -4.32 -9.91 2.12
CA GLY A 82 -5.19 -9.30 3.13
C GLY A 82 -4.65 -9.29 4.54
N GLU A 83 -3.49 -9.89 4.79
CA GLU A 83 -2.87 -9.93 6.11
C GLU A 83 -1.81 -8.85 6.25
N ALA A 84 -1.96 -8.00 7.27
CA ALA A 84 -1.05 -6.89 7.50
C ALA A 84 0.33 -7.37 7.96
N LEU A 85 1.37 -6.75 7.42
CA LEU A 85 2.76 -7.07 7.77
C LEU A 85 3.23 -6.15 8.90
N GLY A 86 3.63 -6.76 10.02
CA GLY A 86 4.14 -5.99 11.15
C GLY A 86 5.43 -5.22 10.84
N ASN A 87 6.28 -5.78 9.99
CA ASN A 87 7.54 -5.11 9.58
C ASN A 87 7.33 -4.02 8.52
N ALA A 88 6.14 -3.86 8.00
CA ALA A 88 5.81 -2.84 7.00
C ALA A 88 4.60 -2.01 7.46
N THR A 89 4.59 -1.66 8.73
CA THR A 89 3.56 -0.84 9.36
C THR A 89 4.16 0.49 9.79
N ALA A 90 3.51 1.59 9.44
CA ALA A 90 3.89 2.93 9.87
C ALA A 90 2.80 3.50 10.78
N THR A 91 3.20 4.02 11.93
CA THR A 91 2.30 4.59 12.92
C THR A 91 2.70 6.02 13.23
N VAL A 92 1.73 6.92 13.25
CA VAL A 92 1.91 8.30 13.72
C VAL A 92 0.80 8.65 14.68
N THR A 93 1.08 9.60 15.58
CA THR A 93 0.11 10.08 16.57
C THR A 93 -0.09 11.57 16.36
N PRO A 94 -1.01 11.99 15.47
CA PRO A 94 -1.28 13.41 15.26
C PRO A 94 -1.88 14.06 16.50
N ALA A 95 -1.49 15.31 16.76
CA ALA A 95 -2.02 16.07 17.89
C ALA A 95 -3.42 16.63 17.62
N ALA A 96 -3.85 16.69 16.36
CA ALA A 96 -5.13 17.26 15.96
C ALA A 96 -5.66 16.55 14.71
N ILE A 97 -6.99 16.59 14.56
CA ILE A 97 -7.68 16.09 13.36
C ILE A 97 -7.26 16.96 12.16
N GLY A 98 -7.00 16.32 11.02
CA GLY A 98 -6.61 17.01 9.80
C GLY A 98 -5.13 17.39 9.70
N SER A 99 -4.31 17.06 10.70
CA SER A 99 -2.86 17.25 10.64
C SER A 99 -2.21 16.10 9.88
N PHE A 100 -1.60 16.42 8.73
CA PHE A 100 -0.95 15.41 7.89
C PHE A 100 0.49 15.15 8.29
N PHE A 101 0.85 13.88 8.29
CA PHE A 101 2.22 13.42 8.48
C PHE A 101 2.60 12.50 7.33
N ASN A 102 3.83 12.64 6.84
CA ASN A 102 4.35 11.72 5.84
C ASN A 102 4.72 10.40 6.48
N VAL A 103 4.26 9.31 5.88
CA VAL A 103 4.63 7.95 6.26
C VAL A 103 5.21 7.22 5.07
N SER A 104 6.16 6.34 5.35
CA SER A 104 6.85 5.57 4.33
C SER A 104 7.16 4.18 4.87
N VAL A 105 6.82 3.16 4.10
CA VAL A 105 7.15 1.78 4.43
C VAL A 105 7.75 1.09 3.22
N THR A 106 8.75 0.25 3.46
CA THR A 106 9.42 -0.51 2.42
C THR A 106 9.67 -1.92 2.93
N THR A 107 9.37 -2.91 2.12
CA THR A 107 9.63 -4.30 2.47
C THR A 107 9.94 -5.13 1.23
N PHE A 108 10.52 -6.30 1.44
CA PHE A 108 10.67 -7.32 0.41
C PHE A 108 9.57 -8.36 0.56
N ILE A 109 9.02 -8.78 -0.56
CA ILE A 109 7.98 -9.81 -0.61
C ILE A 109 8.48 -10.95 -1.49
N ASP A 110 8.54 -12.15 -0.93
CA ASP A 110 8.88 -13.37 -1.66
C ASP A 110 7.61 -14.03 -2.18
N ILE A 111 7.63 -14.38 -3.46
CA ILE A 111 6.52 -15.06 -4.10
C ILE A 111 6.97 -16.48 -4.46
N PRO A 112 6.31 -17.51 -3.92
CA PRO A 112 6.65 -18.89 -4.26
C PRO A 112 6.47 -19.20 -5.75
N CYS A 113 7.15 -20.22 -6.21
CA CYS A 113 7.08 -20.67 -7.60
C CYS A 113 5.65 -21.00 -8.01
N GLY A 114 5.24 -20.54 -9.18
CA GLY A 114 3.93 -20.84 -9.74
C GLY A 114 2.76 -20.17 -9.00
N CYS A 115 3.05 -19.24 -8.10
CA CYS A 115 2.05 -18.58 -7.27
C CYS A 115 2.00 -17.09 -7.56
N CYS A 116 0.93 -16.46 -7.10
CA CYS A 116 0.79 -15.02 -7.07
C CYS A 116 0.28 -14.59 -5.70
N VAL A 117 0.55 -13.35 -5.34
CA VAL A 117 0.03 -12.76 -4.11
C VAL A 117 -0.64 -11.44 -4.41
N THR A 118 -1.59 -11.08 -3.57
CA THR A 118 -2.18 -9.74 -3.59
C THR A 118 -1.49 -8.87 -2.55
N VAL A 119 -1.28 -7.61 -2.91
CA VAL A 119 -0.68 -6.61 -2.03
C VAL A 119 -1.60 -5.39 -1.98
N SER A 120 -1.76 -4.84 -0.81
CA SER A 120 -2.50 -3.59 -0.63
C SER A 120 -1.89 -2.78 0.51
N VAL A 121 -2.30 -1.52 0.63
CA VAL A 121 -1.99 -0.67 1.77
C VAL A 121 -3.28 -0.44 2.53
N GLU A 122 -3.34 -0.91 3.76
CA GLU A 122 -4.55 -0.93 4.57
C GLU A 122 -4.46 0.02 5.74
N ASN A 123 -5.57 0.67 6.07
CA ASN A 123 -5.70 1.41 7.32
C ASN A 123 -5.88 0.40 8.46
N VAL A 124 -4.83 0.22 9.25
CA VAL A 124 -4.82 -0.72 10.38
C VAL A 124 -4.95 0.01 11.73
N SER A 125 -5.45 1.24 11.71
CA SER A 125 -5.76 1.99 12.94
C SER A 125 -6.83 1.27 13.77
N ALA A 126 -6.87 1.55 15.07
CA ALA A 126 -7.79 0.84 15.97
C ALA A 126 -9.26 1.16 15.68
N THR A 127 -9.63 2.45 15.57
CA THR A 127 -11.04 2.86 15.43
C THR A 127 -11.24 4.01 14.46
N THR A 128 -10.20 4.67 13.98
CA THR A 128 -10.29 5.94 13.27
C THR A 128 -10.04 5.79 11.79
N ALA A 129 -10.93 6.36 10.96
CA ALA A 129 -10.68 6.54 9.54
C ALA A 129 -9.55 7.55 9.32
N ILE A 130 -8.85 7.43 8.23
CA ILE A 130 -7.75 8.33 7.87
C ILE A 130 -8.02 9.03 6.55
N ASP A 131 -7.48 10.24 6.41
CA ASP A 131 -7.37 10.92 5.13
C ASP A 131 -5.98 10.68 4.57
N VAL A 132 -5.89 10.36 3.31
CA VAL A 132 -4.63 10.09 2.62
C VAL A 132 -4.50 11.02 1.42
N THR A 133 -3.34 11.66 1.29
CA THR A 133 -3.01 12.51 0.15
C THR A 133 -1.63 12.17 -0.40
N ASN A 134 -1.43 12.45 -1.68
CA ASN A 134 -0.12 12.34 -2.33
C ASN A 134 0.53 10.98 -2.11
N ALA A 135 -0.27 9.91 -2.23
CA ALA A 135 0.20 8.55 -2.04
C ALA A 135 0.83 8.00 -3.31
N ASN A 136 1.89 7.24 -3.14
CA ASN A 136 2.42 6.43 -4.22
C ASN A 136 2.88 5.07 -3.72
N ILE A 137 2.87 4.09 -4.59
CA ILE A 137 3.39 2.76 -4.31
C ILE A 137 4.26 2.32 -5.48
N VAL A 138 5.44 1.81 -5.16
CA VAL A 138 6.43 1.35 -6.14
C VAL A 138 6.67 -0.12 -5.93
N PHE A 139 6.62 -0.87 -7.01
CA PHE A 139 6.96 -2.29 -7.04
C PHE A 139 8.18 -2.46 -7.93
N GLU A 140 9.19 -3.15 -7.43
CA GLU A 140 10.40 -3.45 -8.19
C GLU A 140 10.77 -4.90 -7.98
N ARG A 141 10.86 -5.65 -9.07
CA ARG A 141 11.33 -7.03 -9.01
C ARG A 141 12.85 -7.03 -8.84
N VAL A 142 13.33 -7.66 -7.78
CA VAL A 142 14.76 -7.69 -7.42
C VAL A 142 15.39 -9.07 -7.63
N CYS A 143 14.58 -10.07 -7.91
CA CYS A 143 15.12 -11.43 -8.07
C CYS A 143 14.27 -12.30 -8.97
#